data_1d35fd360a1b3a84acfba153b7813c89
#
_entry.id   1d35fd360a1b3a84acfba153b7813c89
#
_cell.length_a   1.000
_cell.length_b   1.000
_cell.length_c   1.000
_cell.angle_alpha   90.00
_cell.angle_beta   90.00
_cell.angle_gamma   90.00
#
_symmetry.space_group_name_H-M   'P 1'
#
loop_
_entity.id
_entity.type
_entity.pdbx_description
1 polymer ?
#
loop_
_entity_poly.entity_id
_entity_poly.type
_entity_poly.pdbx_seq_one_letter_code
_entity_poly.pdbx_strand_id
1 'polypeptide(L)'
;FFGSINLIKDIRKHNFDKIIIFNSSFRFNLIAKFSRIPEIYQYPLFQKERQHITDTPKKFFEDKLNIKVSKDPEVQINNEEISKTIEKFQINKNEKNILLGIGGSGPTKRIPASIFLDIIKKISNEMKCRFFLATGKDNEEQIILNEILNSKFKNICLPLDNLSIKETLP
;
A
#
# COMPACT_ATOMS: atom_id res chain seq x y z
N PHE A 1 10.21 27.65 4.02
CA PHE A 1 9.95 28.68 2.99
C PHE A 1 10.72 28.41 1.70
N PHE A 2 12.02 28.17 1.74
CA PHE A 2 12.86 27.93 0.54
C PHE A 2 12.38 26.76 -0.33
N GLY A 3 11.96 25.64 0.26
CA GLY A 3 11.46 24.50 -0.47
C GLY A 3 10.20 24.77 -1.31
N SER A 4 9.31 25.67 -0.84
CA SER A 4 8.11 26.03 -1.60
C SER A 4 8.44 26.89 -2.83
N ILE A 5 9.44 27.76 -2.73
CA ILE A 5 9.89 28.60 -3.88
C ILE A 5 10.52 27.74 -4.96
N ASN A 6 11.37 26.79 -4.58
CA ASN A 6 11.97 25.87 -5.54
C ASN A 6 10.91 24.99 -6.21
N LEU A 7 9.95 24.47 -5.45
CA LEU A 7 8.83 23.70 -6.00
C LEU A 7 7.99 24.52 -7.01
N ILE A 8 7.70 25.80 -6.70
CA ILE A 8 7.00 26.71 -7.64
C ILE A 8 7.78 26.87 -8.92
N LYS A 9 9.10 27.08 -8.84
CA LYS A 9 9.97 27.22 -10.03
C LYS A 9 9.97 25.94 -10.86
N ASP A 10 10.04 24.79 -10.22
CA ASP A 10 10.06 23.50 -10.91
C ASP A 10 8.73 23.20 -11.59
N ILE A 11 7.60 23.41 -10.90
CA ILE A 11 6.25 23.26 -11.48
C ILE A 11 6.09 24.15 -12.72
N ARG A 12 6.54 25.40 -12.67
CA ARG A 12 6.46 26.34 -13.81
C ARG A 12 7.16 25.83 -15.07
N LYS A 13 8.25 25.09 -14.94
CA LYS A 13 8.99 24.54 -16.08
C LYS A 13 8.16 23.57 -16.93
N HIS A 14 7.17 22.93 -16.32
CA HIS A 14 6.36 21.92 -16.98
C HIS A 14 5.12 22.46 -17.69
N ASN A 15 4.77 23.74 -17.51
CA ASN A 15 3.62 24.41 -18.14
C ASN A 15 2.32 23.60 -18.04
N PHE A 16 1.98 23.13 -16.83
CA PHE A 16 0.74 22.37 -16.61
C PHE A 16 -0.50 23.25 -16.84
N ASP A 17 -1.50 22.70 -17.53
CA ASP A 17 -2.81 23.34 -17.71
C ASP A 17 -3.70 23.18 -16.49
N LYS A 18 -3.59 22.06 -15.78
CA LYS A 18 -4.43 21.70 -14.64
C LYS A 18 -3.61 21.10 -13.50
N ILE A 19 -4.07 21.33 -12.26
CA ILE A 19 -3.57 20.65 -11.07
C ILE A 19 -4.73 20.16 -10.22
N ILE A 20 -4.60 18.92 -9.75
CA ILE A 20 -5.54 18.32 -8.80
C ILE A 20 -4.80 18.11 -7.48
N ILE A 21 -5.35 18.67 -6.39
CA ILE A 21 -4.73 18.67 -5.06
C ILE A 21 -5.62 17.90 -4.10
N PHE A 22 -5.27 16.66 -3.79
CA PHE A 22 -5.94 15.80 -2.81
C PHE A 22 -5.52 16.15 -1.37
N ASN A 23 -5.51 17.44 -1.06
CA ASN A 23 -5.14 17.93 0.25
C ASN A 23 -5.88 19.25 0.53
N SER A 24 -6.37 19.40 1.76
CA SER A 24 -7.12 20.58 2.20
C SER A 24 -6.23 21.74 2.67
N SER A 25 -4.91 21.66 2.52
CA SER A 25 -3.97 22.67 3.00
C SER A 25 -3.92 23.88 2.08
N PHE A 26 -4.15 25.05 2.66
CA PHE A 26 -4.05 26.35 1.98
C PHE A 26 -2.65 26.58 1.34
N ARG A 27 -1.59 26.01 1.94
CA ARG A 27 -0.24 26.12 1.41
C ARG A 27 -0.12 25.57 -0.02
N PHE A 28 -0.73 24.42 -0.30
CA PHE A 28 -0.68 23.83 -1.64
C PHE A 28 -1.48 24.64 -2.66
N ASN A 29 -2.57 25.25 -2.23
CA ASN A 29 -3.32 26.18 -3.07
C ASN A 29 -2.47 27.40 -3.49
N LEU A 30 -1.75 28.00 -2.55
CA LEU A 30 -0.84 29.10 -2.84
C LEU A 30 0.28 28.68 -3.81
N ILE A 31 0.89 27.50 -3.59
CA ILE A 31 1.93 26.97 -4.48
C ILE A 31 1.39 26.85 -5.90
N ALA A 32 0.19 26.27 -6.08
CA ALA A 32 -0.43 26.12 -7.39
C ALA A 32 -0.72 27.48 -8.06
N LYS A 33 -1.29 28.43 -7.34
CA LYS A 33 -1.53 29.78 -7.84
C LYS A 33 -0.25 30.50 -8.24
N PHE A 34 0.78 30.47 -7.40
CA PHE A 34 2.08 31.05 -7.72
C PHE A 34 2.79 30.31 -8.84
N SER A 35 2.45 29.06 -9.12
CA SER A 35 2.99 28.31 -10.27
C SER A 35 2.32 28.70 -11.59
N ARG A 36 1.32 29.59 -11.57
CA ARG A 36 0.57 30.10 -12.75
C ARG A 36 -0.18 29.00 -13.50
N ILE A 37 -0.68 27.99 -12.78
CA ILE A 37 -1.51 26.93 -13.38
C ILE A 37 -2.92 27.49 -13.57
N PRO A 38 -3.51 27.43 -14.79
CA PRO A 38 -4.80 28.03 -15.09
C PRO A 38 -5.96 27.39 -14.32
N GLU A 39 -5.99 26.06 -14.25
CA GLU A 39 -7.08 25.33 -13.60
C GLU A 39 -6.58 24.62 -12.34
N ILE A 40 -7.12 25.01 -11.19
CA ILE A 40 -6.75 24.45 -9.88
C ILE A 40 -7.97 23.81 -9.25
N TYR A 41 -7.94 22.52 -9.08
CA TYR A 41 -8.94 21.72 -8.39
C TYR A 41 -8.35 21.23 -7.07
N GLN A 42 -8.99 21.56 -5.95
CA GLN A 42 -8.49 21.19 -4.64
C GLN A 42 -9.64 20.71 -3.74
N TYR A 43 -9.32 19.79 -2.83
CA TYR A 43 -10.22 19.43 -1.74
C TYR A 43 -10.67 20.67 -0.97
N PRO A 44 -11.92 20.70 -0.49
CA PRO A 44 -12.42 21.83 0.28
C PRO A 44 -11.49 22.18 1.43
N LEU A 45 -11.10 23.46 1.50
CA LEU A 45 -10.29 23.96 2.59
C LEU A 45 -11.12 23.93 3.88
N PHE A 46 -10.50 23.45 4.97
CA PHE A 46 -11.10 23.43 6.31
C PHE A 46 -12.31 22.51 6.52
N GLN A 47 -12.76 21.75 5.53
CA GLN A 47 -13.78 20.72 5.74
C GLN A 47 -13.18 19.43 6.26
N LYS A 48 -13.74 18.95 7.39
CA LYS A 48 -13.41 17.64 7.99
C LYS A 48 -14.64 16.74 7.91
N GLU A 49 -15.01 16.31 6.72
CA GLU A 49 -16.01 15.24 6.58
C GLU A 49 -15.33 13.90 6.90
N ARG A 50 -15.98 13.10 7.75
CA ARG A 50 -15.56 11.72 8.01
C ARG A 50 -16.08 10.84 6.86
N GLN A 51 -15.32 10.75 5.80
CA GLN A 51 -15.61 9.87 4.66
C GLN A 51 -14.53 8.81 4.55
N HIS A 52 -14.88 7.69 3.93
CA HIS A 52 -13.88 6.68 3.59
C HIS A 52 -12.85 7.26 2.63
N ILE A 53 -11.58 6.86 2.79
CA ILE A 53 -10.45 7.44 2.05
C ILE A 53 -10.62 7.33 0.52
N THR A 54 -11.33 6.32 0.02
CA THR A 54 -11.60 6.11 -1.41
C THR A 54 -12.84 6.88 -1.90
N ASP A 55 -13.81 7.17 -1.03
CA ASP A 55 -15.04 7.88 -1.43
C ASP A 55 -14.78 9.38 -1.63
N THR A 56 -13.86 9.96 -0.87
CA THR A 56 -13.52 11.39 -0.98
C THR A 56 -12.96 11.75 -2.36
N PRO A 57 -11.94 11.07 -2.92
CA PRO A 57 -11.46 11.34 -4.27
C PRO A 57 -12.55 11.11 -5.33
N LYS A 58 -13.31 10.02 -5.22
CA LYS A 58 -14.39 9.71 -6.16
C LYS A 58 -15.38 10.85 -6.25
N LYS A 59 -15.97 11.26 -5.12
CA LYS A 59 -16.92 12.38 -5.05
C LYS A 59 -16.31 13.67 -5.61
N PHE A 60 -15.04 13.93 -5.30
CA PHE A 60 -14.34 15.10 -5.80
C PHE A 60 -14.22 15.10 -7.33
N PHE A 61 -13.88 13.98 -7.96
CA PHE A 61 -13.85 13.87 -9.43
C PHE A 61 -15.22 14.05 -10.06
N GLU A 62 -16.24 13.43 -9.47
CA GLU A 62 -17.62 13.55 -9.95
C GLU A 62 -18.12 14.99 -9.85
N ASP A 63 -17.96 15.64 -8.69
CA ASP A 63 -18.50 16.99 -8.42
C ASP A 63 -17.73 18.11 -9.13
N LYS A 64 -16.42 18.00 -9.30
CA LYS A 64 -15.57 19.07 -9.82
C LYS A 64 -15.15 18.91 -11.27
N LEU A 65 -15.06 17.68 -11.74
CA LEU A 65 -14.55 17.39 -13.08
C LEU A 65 -15.60 16.67 -13.95
N ASN A 66 -16.74 16.29 -13.38
CA ASN A 66 -17.79 15.50 -14.04
C ASN A 66 -17.24 14.15 -14.61
N ILE A 67 -16.27 13.56 -13.91
CA ILE A 67 -15.63 12.30 -14.28
C ILE A 67 -16.09 11.20 -13.32
N LYS A 68 -16.72 10.16 -13.85
CA LYS A 68 -17.05 8.96 -13.06
C LYS A 68 -15.82 8.09 -12.89
N VAL A 69 -15.45 7.80 -11.65
CA VAL A 69 -14.33 6.93 -11.29
C VAL A 69 -14.80 5.79 -10.41
N SER A 70 -14.22 4.60 -10.59
CA SER A 70 -14.39 3.50 -9.64
C SER A 70 -13.68 3.85 -8.32
N LYS A 71 -14.25 3.40 -7.20
CA LYS A 71 -13.60 3.47 -5.90
C LYS A 71 -12.77 2.22 -5.58
N ASP A 72 -12.94 1.19 -6.37
CA ASP A 72 -12.27 -0.08 -6.17
C ASP A 72 -10.86 0.01 -6.80
N PRO A 73 -9.81 -0.14 -6.00
CA PRO A 73 -8.46 -0.11 -6.53
C PRO A 73 -8.22 -1.36 -7.38
N GLU A 74 -7.70 -1.16 -8.58
CA GLU A 74 -7.32 -2.24 -9.48
C GLU A 74 -5.81 -2.20 -9.71
N VAL A 75 -5.17 -3.35 -9.59
CA VAL A 75 -3.78 -3.54 -9.96
C VAL A 75 -3.74 -4.46 -11.17
N GLN A 76 -3.22 -3.94 -12.29
CA GLN A 76 -3.01 -4.76 -13.47
C GLN A 76 -1.68 -5.51 -13.34
N ILE A 77 -1.76 -6.84 -13.35
CA ILE A 77 -0.60 -7.71 -13.26
C ILE A 77 -0.53 -8.55 -14.53
N ASN A 78 0.67 -8.66 -15.10
CA ASN A 78 0.89 -9.47 -16.28
C ASN A 78 0.81 -10.97 -15.92
N ASN A 79 0.09 -11.75 -16.71
CA ASN A 79 -0.04 -13.21 -16.53
C ASN A 79 1.32 -13.94 -16.52
N GLU A 80 2.29 -13.45 -17.29
CA GLU A 80 3.65 -13.99 -17.28
C GLU A 80 4.35 -13.79 -15.92
N GLU A 81 4.17 -12.62 -15.31
CA GLU A 81 4.72 -12.33 -13.98
C GLU A 81 4.04 -13.19 -12.90
N ILE A 82 2.73 -13.39 -13.00
CA ILE A 82 1.99 -14.30 -12.10
C ILE A 82 2.54 -15.73 -12.22
N SER A 83 2.77 -16.23 -13.43
CA SER A 83 3.29 -17.58 -13.66
C SER A 83 4.70 -17.75 -13.07
N LYS A 84 5.58 -16.77 -13.29
CA LYS A 84 6.94 -16.76 -12.69
C LYS A 84 6.90 -16.72 -11.17
N THR A 85 5.97 -15.98 -10.58
CA THR A 85 5.81 -15.89 -9.12
C THR A 85 5.30 -17.19 -8.53
N ILE A 86 4.32 -17.85 -9.19
CA ILE A 86 3.81 -19.17 -8.79
C ILE A 86 4.95 -20.19 -8.77
N GLU A 87 5.79 -20.20 -9.79
CA GLU A 87 6.94 -21.10 -9.88
C GLU A 87 8.01 -20.79 -8.84
N LYS A 88 8.41 -19.51 -8.74
CA LYS A 88 9.44 -19.03 -7.80
C LYS A 88 9.11 -19.39 -6.35
N PHE A 89 7.87 -19.21 -5.94
CA PHE A 89 7.42 -19.47 -4.57
C PHE A 89 6.72 -20.81 -4.38
N GLN A 90 6.72 -21.65 -5.41
CA GLN A 90 6.11 -22.98 -5.42
C GLN A 90 4.67 -22.95 -4.88
N ILE A 91 3.87 -22.00 -5.36
CA ILE A 91 2.49 -21.79 -4.93
C ILE A 91 1.64 -22.96 -5.42
N ASN A 92 1.12 -23.75 -4.48
CA ASN A 92 0.28 -24.89 -4.79
C ASN A 92 -1.20 -24.46 -4.80
N LYS A 93 -1.85 -24.57 -5.96
CA LYS A 93 -3.26 -24.20 -6.13
C LYS A 93 -4.23 -25.18 -5.44
N ASN A 94 -3.76 -26.37 -5.08
CA ASN A 94 -4.58 -27.41 -4.42
C ASN A 94 -4.60 -27.29 -2.89
N GLU A 95 -3.94 -26.31 -2.32
CA GLU A 95 -3.98 -26.00 -0.90
C GLU A 95 -4.28 -24.52 -0.67
N LYS A 96 -4.70 -24.17 0.53
CA LYS A 96 -4.95 -22.76 0.88
C LYS A 96 -3.62 -22.04 1.08
N ASN A 97 -3.40 -21.00 0.28
CA ASN A 97 -2.26 -20.11 0.41
C ASN A 97 -2.69 -18.88 1.20
N ILE A 98 -2.04 -18.61 2.33
CA ILE A 98 -2.40 -17.55 3.28
C ILE A 98 -1.23 -16.59 3.41
N LEU A 99 -1.44 -15.33 3.08
CA LEU A 99 -0.45 -14.28 3.25
C LEU A 99 -0.58 -13.67 4.65
N LEU A 100 0.52 -13.64 5.40
CA LEU A 100 0.63 -12.93 6.68
C LEU A 100 1.59 -11.75 6.54
N GLY A 101 1.06 -10.53 6.68
CA GLY A 101 1.88 -9.31 6.76
C GLY A 101 2.45 -9.15 8.15
N ILE A 102 3.75 -9.38 8.31
CA ILE A 102 4.43 -9.27 9.61
C ILE A 102 4.83 -7.84 9.90
N GLY A 103 4.99 -7.03 8.85
CA GLY A 103 5.43 -5.65 8.95
C GLY A 103 4.38 -4.67 9.46
N GLY A 104 4.87 -3.58 10.05
CA GLY A 104 4.03 -2.47 10.49
C GLY A 104 4.82 -1.17 10.68
N SER A 105 4.26 -0.04 10.24
CA SER A 105 4.93 1.27 10.23
C SER A 105 5.13 1.89 11.63
N GLY A 106 5.41 1.11 12.64
CA GLY A 106 5.72 1.59 13.98
C GLY A 106 5.38 0.59 15.09
N PRO A 107 5.91 0.79 16.30
CA PRO A 107 5.82 -0.17 17.41
C PRO A 107 4.38 -0.52 17.79
N THR A 108 3.46 0.45 17.70
CA THR A 108 2.04 0.26 18.06
C THR A 108 1.24 -0.56 17.05
N LYS A 109 1.81 -0.82 15.87
CA LYS A 109 1.16 -1.60 14.80
C LYS A 109 1.78 -2.99 14.61
N ARG A 110 2.77 -3.34 15.42
CA ARG A 110 3.44 -4.64 15.35
C ARG A 110 2.71 -5.67 16.19
N ILE A 111 2.51 -6.82 15.58
CA ILE A 111 1.90 -7.97 16.24
C ILE A 111 3.02 -8.91 16.69
N PRO A 112 3.06 -9.37 17.95
CA PRO A 112 4.10 -10.29 18.43
C PRO A 112 4.06 -11.64 17.70
N ALA A 113 5.21 -12.30 17.57
CA ALA A 113 5.33 -13.62 16.93
C ALA A 113 4.40 -14.68 17.55
N SER A 114 4.17 -14.63 18.86
CA SER A 114 3.25 -15.52 19.55
C SER A 114 1.82 -15.51 19.00
N ILE A 115 1.33 -14.34 18.62
CA ILE A 115 -0.01 -14.21 18.03
C ILE A 115 -0.05 -14.82 16.62
N PHE A 116 0.98 -14.58 15.80
CA PHE A 116 1.09 -15.24 14.49
C PHE A 116 1.17 -16.76 14.62
N LEU A 117 1.94 -17.28 15.58
CA LEU A 117 2.04 -18.71 15.85
C LEU A 117 0.70 -19.32 16.29
N ASP A 118 -0.08 -18.60 17.08
CA ASP A 118 -1.42 -19.04 17.48
C ASP A 118 -2.40 -19.08 16.30
N ILE A 119 -2.32 -18.08 15.40
CA ILE A 119 -3.12 -18.03 14.17
C ILE A 119 -2.73 -19.21 13.26
N ILE A 120 -1.44 -19.41 13.01
CA ILE A 120 -0.91 -20.50 12.20
C ILE A 120 -1.37 -21.84 12.75
N LYS A 121 -1.26 -22.06 14.07
CA LYS A 121 -1.69 -23.27 14.75
C LYS A 121 -3.18 -23.53 14.55
N LYS A 122 -4.03 -22.54 14.79
CA LYS A 122 -5.49 -22.69 14.65
C LYS A 122 -5.86 -23.07 13.23
N ILE A 123 -5.38 -22.32 12.24
CA ILE A 123 -5.74 -22.53 10.83
C ILE A 123 -5.19 -23.89 10.33
N SER A 124 -3.93 -24.22 10.64
CA SER A 124 -3.31 -25.48 10.18
C SER A 124 -3.94 -26.74 10.81
N ASN A 125 -4.62 -26.61 11.94
CA ASN A 125 -5.40 -27.71 12.51
C ASN A 125 -6.75 -27.95 11.81
N GLU A 126 -7.29 -26.92 11.15
CA GLU A 126 -8.60 -27.00 10.49
C GLU A 126 -8.48 -27.35 9.00
N MET A 127 -7.39 -26.93 8.35
CA MET A 127 -7.24 -27.14 6.92
C MET A 127 -5.77 -27.29 6.49
N LYS A 128 -5.55 -27.98 5.36
CA LYS A 128 -4.25 -28.02 4.71
C LYS A 128 -3.96 -26.64 4.09
N CYS A 129 -2.91 -25.99 4.56
CA CYS A 129 -2.58 -24.64 4.14
C CYS A 129 -1.06 -24.41 4.17
N ARG A 130 -0.64 -23.33 3.49
CA ARG A 130 0.71 -22.79 3.51
C ARG A 130 0.65 -21.31 3.84
N PHE A 131 1.60 -20.82 4.62
CA PHE A 131 1.69 -19.42 5.03
C PHE A 131 2.85 -18.74 4.33
N PHE A 132 2.58 -17.60 3.71
CA PHE A 132 3.57 -16.72 3.13
C PHE A 132 3.75 -15.53 4.07
N LEU A 133 4.99 -15.35 4.55
CA LEU A 133 5.33 -14.38 5.59
C LEU A 133 5.96 -13.15 4.95
N ALA A 134 5.18 -12.09 4.72
CA ALA A 134 5.66 -10.86 4.11
C ALA A 134 6.28 -9.93 5.16
N THR A 135 7.56 -9.60 4.99
CA THR A 135 8.32 -8.69 5.84
C THR A 135 9.08 -7.65 5.04
N GLY A 136 9.42 -6.55 5.71
CA GLY A 136 10.38 -5.56 5.23
C GLY A 136 11.78 -5.78 5.81
N LYS A 137 12.61 -4.72 5.71
CA LYS A 137 14.02 -4.72 6.16
C LYS A 137 14.22 -4.34 7.63
N ASP A 138 13.15 -4.07 8.36
CA ASP A 138 13.22 -3.63 9.75
C ASP A 138 13.68 -4.78 10.66
N ASN A 139 14.64 -4.51 11.54
CA ASN A 139 15.23 -5.53 12.42
C ASN A 139 14.18 -6.23 13.31
N GLU A 140 13.18 -5.53 13.80
CA GLU A 140 12.16 -6.14 14.66
C GLU A 140 11.22 -7.05 13.85
N GLU A 141 10.92 -6.71 12.61
CA GLU A 141 10.18 -7.60 11.70
C GLU A 141 10.97 -8.87 11.42
N GLN A 142 12.27 -8.74 11.23
CA GLN A 142 13.18 -9.89 11.03
C GLN A 142 13.26 -10.79 12.27
N ILE A 143 13.20 -10.23 13.48
CA ILE A 143 13.15 -11.02 14.72
C ILE A 143 11.85 -11.85 14.75
N ILE A 144 10.70 -11.24 14.47
CA ILE A 144 9.40 -11.91 14.43
C ILE A 144 9.39 -13.03 13.36
N LEU A 145 9.90 -12.72 12.15
CA LEU A 145 10.04 -13.69 11.07
C LEU A 145 10.85 -14.91 11.51
N ASN A 146 12.03 -14.67 12.09
CA ASN A 146 12.92 -15.73 12.53
C ASN A 146 12.30 -16.58 13.65
N GLU A 147 11.56 -16.00 14.59
CA GLU A 147 10.83 -16.74 15.61
C GLU A 147 9.82 -17.72 14.98
N ILE A 148 9.06 -17.26 13.97
CA ILE A 148 8.08 -18.11 13.27
C ILE A 148 8.80 -19.23 12.50
N LEU A 149 9.85 -18.92 11.76
CA LEU A 149 10.61 -19.88 10.94
C LEU A 149 11.38 -20.91 11.79
N ASN A 150 11.75 -20.58 13.03
CA ASN A 150 12.37 -21.52 13.97
C ASN A 150 11.36 -22.34 14.78
N SER A 151 10.07 -22.13 14.57
CA SER A 151 9.00 -22.86 15.24
C SER A 151 8.75 -24.24 14.59
N LYS A 152 7.89 -25.03 15.20
CA LYS A 152 7.41 -26.30 14.64
C LYS A 152 6.66 -26.16 13.31
N PHE A 153 6.24 -24.95 12.96
CA PHE A 153 5.48 -24.65 11.75
C PHE A 153 6.35 -24.27 10.54
N LYS A 154 7.68 -24.31 10.66
CA LYS A 154 8.63 -23.93 9.61
C LYS A 154 8.35 -24.56 8.24
N ASN A 155 7.86 -25.82 8.22
CA ASN A 155 7.65 -26.56 6.97
C ASN A 155 6.41 -26.09 6.17
N ILE A 156 5.51 -25.32 6.79
CA ILE A 156 4.32 -24.75 6.17
C ILE A 156 4.41 -23.21 6.02
N CYS A 157 5.53 -22.62 6.42
CA CYS A 157 5.79 -21.19 6.36
C CYS A 157 6.89 -20.90 5.34
N LEU A 158 6.64 -19.96 4.43
CA LEU A 158 7.57 -19.49 3.42
C LEU A 158 7.83 -17.99 3.61
N PRO A 159 9.09 -17.55 3.77
CA PRO A 159 9.38 -16.14 3.89
C PRO A 159 9.26 -15.43 2.52
N LEU A 160 8.56 -14.31 2.50
CA LEU A 160 8.57 -13.31 1.43
C LEU A 160 9.36 -12.10 1.93
N ASP A 161 10.65 -12.30 2.15
CA ASP A 161 11.53 -11.33 2.77
C ASP A 161 12.19 -10.41 1.74
N ASN A 162 12.28 -9.12 2.06
CA ASN A 162 12.97 -8.10 1.26
C ASN A 162 12.55 -8.01 -0.21
N LEU A 163 11.34 -8.42 -0.54
CA LEU A 163 10.82 -8.30 -1.90
C LEU A 163 10.47 -6.83 -2.22
N SER A 164 10.71 -6.45 -3.46
CA SER A 164 10.20 -5.19 -3.99
C SER A 164 8.68 -5.27 -4.19
N ILE A 165 8.01 -4.12 -4.28
CA ILE A 165 6.57 -4.07 -4.59
C ILE A 165 6.26 -4.84 -5.89
N LYS A 166 7.12 -4.75 -6.91
CA LYS A 166 6.96 -5.48 -8.18
C LYS A 166 7.01 -7.00 -8.02
N GLU A 167 7.74 -7.50 -7.04
CA GLU A 167 7.86 -8.93 -6.77
C GLU A 167 6.76 -9.48 -5.87
N THR A 168 6.06 -8.60 -5.13
CA THR A 168 4.99 -8.99 -4.20
C THR A 168 3.59 -8.84 -4.78
N LEU A 169 3.40 -8.09 -5.87
CA LEU A 169 2.09 -7.86 -6.49
C LEU A 169 1.58 -9.04 -7.32
N PRO A 170 2.43 -9.77 -8.07
CA PRO A 170 1.96 -10.97 -8.78
C PRO A 170 1.65 -12.10 -7.82
#